data_63912f1af3678b1143b79211a862169d
#
_entry.id   63912f1af3678b1143b79211a862169d
#
_cell.length_a   1.000
_cell.length_b   1.000
_cell.length_c   1.000
_cell.angle_alpha   90.00
_cell.angle_beta   90.00
_cell.angle_gamma   90.00
#
_symmetry.space_group_name_H-M   'P 1'
#
loop_
_entity.id
_entity.type
_entity.pdbx_description
1 polymer ?
#
loop_
_entity_poly.entity_id
_entity_poly.type
_entity_poly.pdbx_seq_one_letter_code
_entity_poly.pdbx_strand_id
1 'polypeptide(L)'
;MKKFVVSPVVASLFALGGCGSSTDNSPEKEVISPKAEIQTTTLTFNVKRRTKCGLVDYPNASVIFHGEDGKPIATYSSDKGGFFSQEVPEGAKHVSIIGMESYGRNDTTRKIYSKLDIANGAELETIEFEDFSVYCECKDVTVDLSALAVTHSMYSISRLGGGSISNYQDAPEVCGSDAKLYYSINNPGYELNTLAVVDVPQDVNSIVVTGSDFVHQSVNVPTSQFEAKTRVDVYGLDDDGNKILENFEYSAEQVKLKIYPSISSNNKLDNYKSISFAHEGHHVIMSSGVRAQLDEMGQVTGFKLPEASTELAGQLSSAVTALEQEQTMAYDFTDLDARIQTASWQFYIEGTESIKWNIAGSVKSVLPKLTFGDVVSLPTQKVSYRSHLLLSGYDGAPSDIEGYRGYVYKNLDKSNQSDYAFIFLSSRTTGEPIL
;
A
#
# COMPACT_ATOMS: atom_id res chain seq x y z
N MET A 1 0.92 47.24 -20.84
CA MET A 1 1.31 48.17 -19.74
C MET A 1 1.59 47.35 -18.50
N LYS A 2 2.85 47.29 -18.11
CA LYS A 2 3.33 46.53 -16.97
C LYS A 2 3.10 47.32 -15.70
N LYS A 3 2.60 46.71 -14.64
CA LYS A 3 2.71 47.26 -13.27
C LYS A 3 3.39 46.21 -12.39
N PHE A 4 4.61 46.49 -12.01
CA PHE A 4 5.34 45.86 -10.94
C PHE A 4 4.84 46.39 -9.60
N VAL A 5 4.59 45.51 -8.63
CA VAL A 5 4.41 45.86 -7.24
C VAL A 5 5.62 45.36 -6.47
N VAL A 6 6.37 46.27 -5.92
CA VAL A 6 7.54 46.03 -5.06
C VAL A 6 7.03 46.02 -3.60
N SER A 7 7.31 45.01 -2.84
CA SER A 7 7.08 44.94 -1.39
C SER A 7 8.38 45.28 -0.63
N PRO A 8 8.32 46.06 0.43
CA PRO A 8 9.50 46.48 1.15
C PRO A 8 9.93 45.46 2.21
N VAL A 9 11.24 45.25 2.25
CA VAL A 9 11.97 44.54 3.30
C VAL A 9 12.10 45.48 4.51
N VAL A 10 11.63 45.02 5.67
CA VAL A 10 11.87 45.72 6.94
C VAL A 10 13.11 45.10 7.59
N ALA A 11 14.19 45.86 7.64
CA ALA A 11 15.39 45.56 8.39
C ALA A 11 15.29 46.18 9.79
N SER A 12 15.35 45.35 10.83
CA SER A 12 15.41 45.80 12.22
C SER A 12 16.87 45.81 12.70
N LEU A 13 17.41 46.98 12.84
CA LEU A 13 18.70 47.24 13.50
C LEU A 13 18.49 47.20 15.03
N PHE A 14 19.25 46.36 15.71
CA PHE A 14 19.45 46.52 17.16
C PHE A 14 20.73 47.27 17.44
N ALA A 15 20.56 48.40 18.12
CA ALA A 15 21.61 49.28 18.58
C ALA A 15 22.21 48.72 19.89
N LEU A 16 23.55 48.64 19.91
CA LEU A 16 24.36 48.45 21.11
C LEU A 16 24.50 49.78 21.83
N GLY A 17 24.23 49.82 23.09
CA GLY A 17 24.45 51.00 23.91
C GLY A 17 24.68 50.66 25.38
N GLY A 18 25.88 51.00 25.87
CA GLY A 18 26.14 51.64 27.11
C GLY A 18 26.68 50.81 28.27
N CYS A 19 27.98 50.94 28.48
CA CYS A 19 28.66 50.68 29.79
C CYS A 19 28.14 51.61 30.89
N GLY A 20 27.87 51.03 32.06
CA GLY A 20 27.67 51.74 33.31
C GLY A 20 28.06 50.85 34.49
N SER A 21 29.21 51.17 35.12
CA SER A 21 29.67 50.51 36.34
C SER A 21 28.92 51.05 37.55
N SER A 22 28.29 50.16 38.33
CA SER A 22 27.99 50.43 39.74
C SER A 22 28.00 49.08 40.50
N THR A 23 28.89 49.01 41.44
CA THR A 23 28.99 47.97 42.47
C THR A 23 27.78 48.00 43.36
N ASP A 24 26.94 46.99 43.33
CA ASP A 24 25.98 46.69 44.39
C ASP A 24 25.93 45.20 44.69
N ASN A 25 26.26 44.85 45.90
CA ASN A 25 26.20 43.48 46.45
C ASN A 25 24.73 43.12 46.69
N SER A 26 24.13 42.43 45.77
CA SER A 26 22.87 41.71 45.98
C SER A 26 23.10 40.19 45.77
N PRO A 27 22.45 39.30 46.57
CA PRO A 27 22.66 37.89 46.47
C PRO A 27 22.26 37.35 45.10
N GLU A 28 23.13 36.55 44.51
CA GLU A 28 23.01 35.87 43.24
C GLU A 28 21.69 35.10 43.21
N LYS A 29 20.71 35.63 42.49
CA LYS A 29 19.51 34.87 42.13
C LYS A 29 19.97 33.76 41.18
N GLU A 30 19.93 32.50 41.66
CA GLU A 30 20.02 31.35 40.80
C GLU A 30 19.07 31.54 39.60
N VAL A 31 19.63 31.74 38.42
CA VAL A 31 18.88 31.72 37.16
C VAL A 31 18.55 30.24 36.94
N ILE A 32 17.37 29.84 37.40
CA ILE A 32 16.78 28.55 37.03
C ILE A 32 16.59 28.65 35.51
N SER A 33 17.51 28.04 34.75
CA SER A 33 17.31 27.80 33.33
C SER A 33 15.95 27.11 33.15
N PRO A 34 15.05 27.60 32.27
CA PRO A 34 13.81 26.91 32.04
C PRO A 34 14.16 25.48 31.60
N LYS A 35 13.70 24.52 32.38
CA LYS A 35 13.77 23.09 32.06
C LYS A 35 13.14 22.99 30.68
N ALA A 36 13.93 22.54 29.68
CA ALA A 36 13.42 22.34 28.34
C ALA A 36 12.14 21.51 28.47
N GLU A 37 11.04 22.08 28.05
CA GLU A 37 9.76 21.38 27.96
C GLU A 37 10.00 20.18 27.03
N ILE A 38 9.99 18.99 27.57
CA ILE A 38 10.08 17.76 26.79
C ILE A 38 8.80 17.75 25.97
N GLN A 39 8.90 18.05 24.67
CA GLN A 39 7.79 17.86 23.75
C GLN A 39 7.53 16.34 23.73
N THR A 40 6.49 15.92 24.43
CA THR A 40 6.01 14.54 24.39
C THR A 40 5.43 14.30 23.02
N THR A 41 6.00 13.36 22.30
CA THR A 41 5.59 13.02 20.95
C THR A 41 4.60 11.86 21.04
N THR A 42 3.37 12.09 20.63
CA THR A 42 2.30 11.08 20.65
C THR A 42 2.28 10.31 19.34
N LEU A 43 2.33 8.99 19.40
CA LEU A 43 2.13 8.10 18.26
C LEU A 43 0.62 7.81 18.11
N THR A 44 0.08 8.03 16.92
CA THR A 44 -1.34 7.78 16.61
C THR A 44 -1.49 6.95 15.33
N PHE A 45 -2.44 6.04 15.32
CA PHE A 45 -2.87 5.30 14.14
C PHE A 45 -4.20 4.59 14.37
N ASN A 46 -4.80 4.10 13.28
CA ASN A 46 -5.96 3.22 13.33
C ASN A 46 -5.56 1.79 12.99
N VAL A 47 -6.22 0.84 13.63
CA VAL A 47 -6.14 -0.59 13.28
C VAL A 47 -7.50 -1.03 12.78
N LYS A 48 -7.52 -1.55 11.56
CA LYS A 48 -8.74 -2.00 10.89
C LYS A 48 -8.62 -3.47 10.51
N ARG A 49 -9.78 -4.08 10.32
CA ARG A 49 -9.91 -5.43 9.79
C ARG A 49 -10.51 -5.35 8.41
N ARG A 50 -9.79 -5.87 7.42
CA ARG A 50 -10.30 -6.00 6.05
C ARG A 50 -11.09 -7.29 5.95
N THR A 51 -12.38 -7.17 5.75
CA THR A 51 -13.30 -8.30 5.54
C THR A 51 -13.80 -8.30 4.10
N LYS A 52 -14.57 -9.30 3.71
CA LYS A 52 -15.27 -9.31 2.42
C LYS A 52 -16.28 -8.16 2.28
N CYS A 53 -16.75 -7.60 3.40
CA CYS A 53 -17.71 -6.48 3.42
C CYS A 53 -17.06 -5.10 3.53
N GLY A 54 -15.74 -5.00 3.48
CA GLY A 54 -15.00 -3.75 3.65
C GLY A 54 -14.20 -3.69 4.95
N LEU A 55 -13.83 -2.48 5.34
CA LEU A 55 -13.03 -2.22 6.53
C LEU A 55 -13.92 -2.05 7.76
N VAL A 56 -13.60 -2.79 8.82
CA VAL A 56 -14.23 -2.65 10.15
C VAL A 56 -13.15 -2.44 11.21
N ASP A 57 -13.52 -1.99 12.39
CA ASP A 57 -12.59 -1.79 13.50
C ASP A 57 -11.94 -3.09 13.95
N TYR A 58 -10.63 -3.04 14.27
CA TYR A 58 -9.90 -4.14 14.86
C TYR A 58 -9.53 -3.83 16.32
N PRO A 59 -10.27 -4.33 17.29
CA PRO A 59 -10.06 -4.02 18.70
C PRO A 59 -8.84 -4.74 19.29
N ASN A 60 -8.23 -4.09 20.28
CA ASN A 60 -7.21 -4.69 21.14
C ASN A 60 -5.99 -5.27 20.40
N ALA A 61 -5.56 -4.67 19.29
CA ALA A 61 -4.27 -5.01 18.70
C ALA A 61 -3.15 -4.71 19.70
N SER A 62 -2.20 -5.63 19.86
CA SER A 62 -1.06 -5.40 20.74
C SER A 62 -0.06 -4.45 20.10
N VAL A 63 0.43 -3.47 20.85
CA VAL A 63 1.39 -2.46 20.41
C VAL A 63 2.61 -2.49 21.32
N ILE A 64 3.76 -2.80 20.76
CA ILE A 64 5.02 -2.93 21.49
C ILE A 64 5.99 -1.86 21.01
N PHE A 65 6.46 -1.02 21.90
CA PHE A 65 7.57 -0.11 21.66
C PHE A 65 8.90 -0.81 21.99
N HIS A 66 9.87 -0.66 21.09
CA HIS A 66 11.19 -1.26 21.22
C HIS A 66 12.27 -0.19 21.31
N GLY A 67 13.32 -0.46 22.09
CA GLY A 67 14.54 0.31 22.12
C GLY A 67 15.40 0.11 20.87
N GLU A 68 16.54 0.80 20.84
CA GLU A 68 17.55 0.65 19.77
C GLU A 68 18.11 -0.78 19.69
N ASP A 69 18.16 -1.48 20.83
CA ASP A 69 18.60 -2.89 20.92
C ASP A 69 17.51 -3.90 20.50
N GLY A 70 16.34 -3.42 20.07
CA GLY A 70 15.20 -4.23 19.63
C GLY A 70 14.40 -4.88 20.77
N LYS A 71 14.72 -4.61 22.04
CA LYS A 71 13.96 -5.15 23.17
C LYS A 71 12.71 -4.33 23.46
N PRO A 72 11.63 -4.96 23.97
CA PRO A 72 10.44 -4.26 24.42
C PRO A 72 10.77 -3.27 25.56
N ILE A 73 10.29 -2.03 25.41
CA ILE A 73 10.29 -1.00 26.47
C ILE A 73 8.92 -0.92 27.12
N ALA A 74 7.85 -0.93 26.31
CA ALA A 74 6.48 -0.86 26.80
C ALA A 74 5.54 -1.61 25.84
N THR A 75 4.44 -2.11 26.40
CA THR A 75 3.39 -2.81 25.67
C THR A 75 2.04 -2.20 26.02
N TYR A 76 1.27 -1.89 24.97
CA TYR A 76 -0.08 -1.33 25.06
C TYR A 76 -1.04 -2.11 24.16
N SER A 77 -2.29 -1.68 24.13
CA SER A 77 -3.28 -2.19 23.17
C SER A 77 -4.05 -1.02 22.54
N SER A 78 -4.49 -1.19 21.30
CA SER A 78 -5.48 -0.29 20.71
C SER A 78 -6.80 -0.37 21.49
N ASP A 79 -7.64 0.64 21.36
CA ASP A 79 -8.96 0.66 21.98
C ASP A 79 -9.97 -0.28 21.28
N LYS A 80 -11.23 -0.25 21.70
CA LYS A 80 -12.29 -1.06 21.11
C LYS A 80 -12.67 -0.64 19.70
N GLY A 81 -12.39 0.60 19.31
CA GLY A 81 -12.58 1.13 17.96
C GLY A 81 -11.35 0.93 17.05
N GLY A 82 -10.31 0.27 17.56
CA GLY A 82 -9.05 0.09 16.85
C GLY A 82 -8.16 1.33 16.83
N PHE A 83 -8.52 2.41 17.53
CA PHE A 83 -7.69 3.60 17.61
C PHE A 83 -6.58 3.44 18.66
N PHE A 84 -5.40 3.91 18.30
CA PHE A 84 -4.24 3.96 19.19
C PHE A 84 -3.73 5.40 19.29
N SER A 85 -3.51 5.86 20.52
CA SER A 85 -2.90 7.16 20.81
C SER A 85 -2.17 7.09 22.14
N GLN A 86 -0.84 7.08 22.11
CA GLN A 86 -0.02 7.04 23.31
C GLN A 86 1.24 7.87 23.13
N GLU A 87 1.76 8.43 24.22
CA GLU A 87 3.08 9.04 24.24
C GLU A 87 4.14 7.98 23.93
N VAL A 88 5.09 8.34 23.07
CA VAL A 88 6.23 7.46 22.75
C VAL A 88 7.12 7.37 23.98
N PRO A 89 7.35 6.16 24.55
CA PRO A 89 8.20 5.99 25.70
C PRO A 89 9.62 6.48 25.46
N GLU A 90 10.26 7.01 26.48
CA GLU A 90 11.66 7.43 26.41
C GLU A 90 12.56 6.26 25.96
N GLY A 91 13.42 6.51 25.00
CA GLY A 91 14.31 5.50 24.40
C GLY A 91 13.67 4.59 23.36
N ALA A 92 12.37 4.73 23.07
CA ALA A 92 11.74 3.97 22.01
C ALA A 92 12.26 4.42 20.63
N LYS A 93 12.61 3.45 19.80
CA LYS A 93 13.12 3.62 18.43
C LYS A 93 12.22 2.96 17.39
N HIS A 94 11.53 1.89 17.76
CA HIS A 94 10.72 1.10 16.85
C HIS A 94 9.39 0.76 17.50
N VAL A 95 8.38 0.46 16.70
CA VAL A 95 7.09 -0.03 17.19
C VAL A 95 6.64 -1.25 16.39
N SER A 96 6.03 -2.21 17.06
CA SER A 96 5.39 -3.36 16.43
C SER A 96 3.92 -3.42 16.80
N ILE A 97 3.07 -3.60 15.79
CA ILE A 97 1.62 -3.76 15.91
C ILE A 97 1.30 -5.20 15.54
N ILE A 98 0.61 -5.91 16.43
CA ILE A 98 0.41 -7.36 16.35
C ILE A 98 -1.08 -7.67 16.38
N GLY A 99 -1.53 -8.45 15.41
CA GLY A 99 -2.90 -8.93 15.30
C GLY A 99 -2.96 -10.33 14.68
N MET A 100 -4.19 -10.80 14.47
CA MET A 100 -4.46 -12.08 13.82
C MET A 100 -5.15 -11.84 12.48
N GLU A 101 -4.68 -12.52 11.45
CA GLU A 101 -5.37 -12.63 10.17
C GLU A 101 -6.07 -13.98 10.06
N SER A 102 -7.17 -14.03 9.33
CA SER A 102 -7.89 -15.26 9.05
C SER A 102 -8.27 -15.33 7.58
N TYR A 103 -7.83 -16.38 6.89
CA TYR A 103 -8.09 -16.61 5.46
C TYR A 103 -9.21 -17.64 5.23
N GLY A 104 -9.76 -18.21 6.29
CA GLY A 104 -10.82 -19.20 6.26
C GLY A 104 -11.13 -19.76 7.64
N ARG A 105 -11.96 -20.82 7.71
CA ARG A 105 -12.45 -21.33 9.00
C ARG A 105 -11.37 -21.85 9.96
N ASN A 106 -10.23 -22.28 9.44
CA ASN A 106 -9.16 -22.87 10.25
C ASN A 106 -7.76 -22.35 9.87
N ASP A 107 -7.69 -21.33 9.03
CA ASP A 107 -6.42 -20.77 8.57
C ASP A 107 -6.23 -19.39 9.21
N THR A 108 -5.53 -19.39 10.35
CA THR A 108 -5.20 -18.18 11.09
C THR A 108 -3.69 -17.98 11.11
N THR A 109 -3.27 -16.75 10.88
CA THR A 109 -1.87 -16.35 10.87
C THR A 109 -1.70 -15.14 11.78
N ARG A 110 -0.72 -15.19 12.66
CA ARG A 110 -0.32 -14.00 13.43
C ARG A 110 0.42 -13.04 12.49
N LYS A 111 -0.04 -11.82 12.42
CA LYS A 111 0.64 -10.79 11.63
C LYS A 111 1.27 -9.74 12.53
N ILE A 112 2.50 -9.39 12.20
CA ILE A 112 3.29 -8.38 12.90
C ILE A 112 3.68 -7.31 11.89
N TYR A 113 3.36 -6.06 12.21
CA TYR A 113 3.85 -4.89 11.49
C TYR A 113 4.84 -4.15 12.37
N SER A 114 6.12 -4.15 12.01
CA SER A 114 7.15 -3.39 12.70
C SER A 114 7.53 -2.17 11.87
N LYS A 115 7.49 -1.00 12.48
CA LYS A 115 7.94 0.28 11.92
C LYS A 115 9.23 0.69 12.60
N LEU A 116 10.29 0.82 11.82
CA LEU A 116 11.59 1.24 12.31
C LEU A 116 11.66 2.78 12.39
N ASP A 117 12.51 3.29 13.27
CA ASP A 117 12.83 4.72 13.37
C ASP A 117 11.62 5.63 13.58
N ILE A 118 10.91 5.43 14.72
CA ILE A 118 9.72 6.22 15.10
C ILE A 118 10.02 7.31 16.14
N ALA A 119 11.28 7.70 16.30
CA ALA A 119 11.74 8.52 17.44
C ALA A 119 10.98 9.84 17.64
N ASN A 120 10.34 10.37 16.59
CA ASN A 120 9.64 11.65 16.65
C ASN A 120 8.10 11.54 16.60
N GLY A 121 7.54 10.35 16.86
CA GLY A 121 6.10 10.15 17.04
C GLY A 121 5.26 10.49 15.82
N ALA A 122 5.67 10.02 14.68
CA ALA A 122 4.91 10.25 13.45
C ALA A 122 3.50 9.62 13.53
N GLU A 123 2.56 10.25 12.87
CA GLU A 123 1.29 9.59 12.52
C GLU A 123 1.60 8.42 11.60
N LEU A 124 1.13 7.22 11.93
CA LEU A 124 1.26 6.06 11.06
C LEU A 124 0.01 5.89 10.22
N GLU A 125 0.19 5.24 9.06
CA GLU A 125 -0.92 4.81 8.23
C GLU A 125 -1.86 3.85 9.00
N THR A 126 -3.08 3.67 8.50
CA THR A 126 -3.99 2.64 9.00
C THR A 126 -3.34 1.25 8.85
N ILE A 127 -3.29 0.50 9.94
CA ILE A 127 -2.79 -0.87 9.96
C ILE A 127 -3.95 -1.82 9.71
N GLU A 128 -3.83 -2.64 8.67
CA GLU A 128 -4.90 -3.54 8.27
C GLU A 128 -4.54 -5.00 8.50
N PHE A 129 -5.47 -5.73 9.13
CA PHE A 129 -5.42 -7.18 9.27
C PHE A 129 -6.53 -7.81 8.43
N GLU A 130 -6.23 -8.85 7.66
CA GLU A 130 -7.19 -9.54 6.82
C GLU A 130 -8.02 -10.54 7.63
N ASP A 131 -9.34 -10.53 7.44
CA ASP A 131 -10.24 -11.51 8.06
C ASP A 131 -11.39 -11.86 7.11
N PHE A 132 -11.14 -12.84 6.27
CA PHE A 132 -12.13 -13.37 5.33
C PHE A 132 -13.02 -14.47 5.96
N SER A 133 -12.85 -14.76 7.25
CA SER A 133 -13.75 -15.65 8.00
C SER A 133 -15.03 -14.95 8.43
N VAL A 134 -15.03 -13.61 8.47
CA VAL A 134 -16.21 -12.82 8.80
C VAL A 134 -17.25 -12.97 7.69
N TYR A 135 -18.41 -13.47 8.06
CA TYR A 135 -19.52 -13.66 7.14
C TYR A 135 -20.20 -12.31 6.91
N CYS A 136 -20.26 -11.91 5.66
CA CYS A 136 -21.01 -10.74 5.23
C CYS A 136 -22.39 -11.17 4.74
N GLU A 137 -23.37 -10.30 4.87
CA GLU A 137 -24.67 -10.47 4.20
C GLU A 137 -24.49 -10.23 2.69
N CYS A 138 -23.89 -11.21 2.01
CA CYS A 138 -23.81 -11.24 0.56
C CYS A 138 -25.00 -12.00 0.02
N LYS A 139 -25.44 -11.65 -1.17
CA LYS A 139 -26.53 -12.32 -1.88
C LYS A 139 -26.15 -12.61 -3.32
N ASP A 140 -26.69 -13.68 -3.87
CA ASP A 140 -26.63 -13.92 -5.30
C ASP A 140 -27.68 -13.05 -6.01
N VAL A 141 -27.25 -12.33 -7.04
CA VAL A 141 -28.11 -11.51 -7.87
C VAL A 141 -28.16 -12.09 -9.27
N THR A 142 -29.34 -12.47 -9.73
CA THR A 142 -29.51 -12.92 -11.11
C THR A 142 -29.53 -11.71 -12.04
N VAL A 143 -28.62 -11.68 -13.03
CA VAL A 143 -28.60 -10.64 -14.08
C VAL A 143 -28.97 -11.26 -15.42
N ASP A 144 -30.10 -10.82 -15.97
CA ASP A 144 -30.63 -11.26 -17.25
C ASP A 144 -30.16 -10.32 -18.36
N LEU A 145 -29.34 -10.82 -19.24
CA LEU A 145 -28.76 -10.15 -20.42
C LEU A 145 -29.37 -10.68 -21.71
N SER A 146 -30.46 -11.46 -21.67
CA SER A 146 -31.06 -12.15 -22.85
C SER A 146 -31.50 -11.19 -23.95
N ALA A 147 -31.86 -9.95 -23.60
CA ALA A 147 -32.19 -8.90 -24.57
C ALA A 147 -31.02 -8.59 -25.53
N LEU A 148 -29.78 -8.85 -25.10
CA LEU A 148 -28.57 -8.63 -25.91
C LEU A 148 -28.37 -9.73 -26.97
N ALA A 149 -28.95 -10.91 -26.79
CA ALA A 149 -28.82 -12.03 -27.73
C ALA A 149 -29.30 -11.67 -29.15
N VAL A 150 -30.30 -10.80 -29.24
CA VAL A 150 -30.87 -10.35 -30.55
C VAL A 150 -30.02 -9.24 -31.17
N THR A 151 -29.57 -8.28 -30.37
CA THR A 151 -28.90 -7.06 -30.85
C THR A 151 -27.39 -7.18 -30.92
N HIS A 152 -26.80 -8.09 -30.11
CA HIS A 152 -25.36 -8.23 -29.93
C HIS A 152 -24.90 -9.70 -29.96
N SER A 153 -25.54 -10.52 -30.81
CA SER A 153 -25.25 -11.97 -30.92
C SER A 153 -23.82 -12.31 -31.35
N MET A 154 -23.09 -11.36 -31.96
CA MET A 154 -21.71 -11.51 -32.40
C MET A 154 -20.68 -10.96 -31.40
N TYR A 155 -21.14 -10.41 -30.28
CA TYR A 155 -20.28 -9.74 -29.31
C TYR A 155 -20.05 -10.63 -28.10
N SER A 156 -18.86 -10.54 -27.50
CA SER A 156 -18.64 -11.14 -26.20
C SER A 156 -19.07 -10.15 -25.10
N ILE A 157 -19.75 -10.67 -24.10
CA ILE A 157 -20.14 -9.91 -22.92
C ILE A 157 -19.26 -10.39 -21.77
N SER A 158 -18.73 -9.48 -21.00
CA SER A 158 -17.99 -9.82 -19.80
C SER A 158 -18.38 -8.91 -18.64
N ARG A 159 -18.38 -9.48 -17.45
CA ARG A 159 -18.44 -8.71 -16.22
C ARG A 159 -17.00 -8.36 -15.80
N LEU A 160 -16.72 -7.09 -15.60
CA LEU A 160 -15.42 -6.66 -15.09
C LEU A 160 -15.21 -7.20 -13.67
N GLY A 161 -14.06 -7.81 -13.44
CA GLY A 161 -13.77 -8.55 -12.21
C GLY A 161 -14.38 -9.96 -12.12
N GLY A 162 -15.19 -10.40 -13.11
CA GLY A 162 -15.88 -11.68 -13.08
C GLY A 162 -15.68 -12.60 -14.31
N GLY A 163 -15.17 -12.09 -15.42
CA GLY A 163 -14.91 -12.87 -16.64
C GLY A 163 -16.03 -12.86 -17.67
N SER A 164 -15.88 -13.69 -18.71
CA SER A 164 -16.83 -13.78 -19.83
C SER A 164 -18.14 -14.45 -19.42
N ILE A 165 -19.24 -13.90 -19.95
CA ILE A 165 -20.59 -14.40 -19.67
C ILE A 165 -21.06 -15.26 -20.83
N SER A 166 -21.43 -16.48 -20.49
CA SER A 166 -22.07 -17.42 -21.43
C SER A 166 -23.58 -17.42 -21.20
N ASN A 167 -24.33 -17.68 -22.28
CA ASN A 167 -25.80 -17.83 -22.22
C ASN A 167 -26.58 -16.59 -21.78
N TYR A 168 -25.98 -15.39 -21.83
CA TYR A 168 -26.66 -14.12 -21.50
C TYR A 168 -27.27 -14.10 -20.09
N GLN A 169 -26.70 -14.83 -19.16
CA GLN A 169 -27.09 -14.82 -17.75
C GLN A 169 -25.84 -14.80 -16.86
N ASP A 170 -25.90 -14.03 -15.78
CA ASP A 170 -24.86 -13.97 -14.76
C ASP A 170 -25.51 -14.07 -13.37
N ALA A 171 -24.75 -14.55 -12.40
CA ALA A 171 -25.20 -14.67 -11.03
C ALA A 171 -24.07 -14.28 -10.05
N PRO A 172 -23.69 -12.98 -10.03
CA PRO A 172 -22.66 -12.53 -9.12
C PRO A 172 -23.11 -12.58 -7.65
N GLU A 173 -22.18 -12.96 -6.78
CA GLU A 173 -22.30 -12.69 -5.35
C GLU A 173 -22.06 -11.19 -5.12
N VAL A 174 -22.97 -10.51 -4.46
CA VAL A 174 -22.95 -9.08 -4.19
C VAL A 174 -23.01 -8.86 -2.69
N CYS A 175 -22.05 -8.09 -2.17
CA CYS A 175 -21.97 -7.78 -0.74
C CYS A 175 -22.12 -6.26 -0.53
N GLY A 176 -22.84 -5.87 0.52
CA GLY A 176 -23.08 -4.46 0.87
C GLY A 176 -24.36 -3.86 0.26
N SER A 177 -24.70 -2.63 0.64
CA SER A 177 -25.97 -1.98 0.33
C SER A 177 -26.02 -1.28 -1.03
N ASP A 178 -24.89 -0.84 -1.55
CA ASP A 178 -24.80 0.03 -2.75
C ASP A 178 -23.81 -0.51 -3.78
N ALA A 179 -23.90 -1.81 -4.04
CA ALA A 179 -22.98 -2.46 -4.97
C ALA A 179 -23.29 -2.06 -6.43
N LYS A 180 -22.24 -1.97 -7.21
CA LYS A 180 -22.31 -1.74 -8.65
C LYS A 180 -21.71 -2.91 -9.42
N LEU A 181 -22.35 -3.32 -10.49
CA LEU A 181 -21.84 -4.30 -11.41
C LEU A 181 -21.49 -3.60 -12.74
N TYR A 182 -20.40 -4.02 -13.34
CA TYR A 182 -19.90 -3.43 -14.59
C TYR A 182 -19.89 -4.49 -15.68
N TYR A 183 -20.69 -4.27 -16.73
CA TYR A 183 -20.77 -5.19 -17.87
C TYR A 183 -20.22 -4.52 -19.12
N SER A 184 -19.29 -5.17 -19.80
CA SER A 184 -18.76 -4.69 -21.06
C SER A 184 -19.24 -5.53 -22.24
N ILE A 185 -19.63 -4.88 -23.33
CA ILE A 185 -19.81 -5.49 -24.64
C ILE A 185 -18.53 -5.26 -25.44
N ASN A 186 -17.87 -6.37 -25.80
CA ASN A 186 -16.64 -6.35 -26.56
C ASN A 186 -16.94 -6.56 -28.03
N ASN A 187 -16.63 -5.56 -28.86
CA ASN A 187 -16.76 -5.66 -30.31
C ASN A 187 -15.73 -6.67 -30.88
N PRO A 188 -16.09 -7.57 -31.79
CA PRO A 188 -15.15 -8.48 -32.45
C PRO A 188 -13.97 -7.79 -33.15
N GLY A 189 -14.17 -6.56 -33.65
CA GLY A 189 -13.10 -5.70 -34.19
C GLY A 189 -12.19 -5.07 -33.14
N TYR A 190 -12.55 -5.12 -31.87
CA TYR A 190 -11.84 -4.57 -30.71
C TYR A 190 -11.52 -3.07 -30.72
N GLU A 191 -12.17 -2.31 -31.59
CA GLU A 191 -11.89 -0.88 -31.72
C GLU A 191 -12.47 -0.07 -30.55
N LEU A 192 -13.75 -0.32 -30.22
CA LEU A 192 -14.41 0.34 -29.08
C LEU A 192 -15.29 -0.66 -28.34
N ASN A 193 -15.26 -0.60 -27.01
CA ASN A 193 -16.20 -1.32 -26.16
C ASN A 193 -17.17 -0.34 -25.54
N THR A 194 -18.37 -0.84 -25.23
CA THR A 194 -19.33 -0.11 -24.43
C THR A 194 -19.53 -0.79 -23.09
N LEU A 195 -19.84 0.00 -22.08
CA LEU A 195 -20.01 -0.47 -20.70
C LEU A 195 -21.36 -0.03 -20.15
N ALA A 196 -22.01 -0.93 -19.41
CA ALA A 196 -23.15 -0.65 -18.56
C ALA A 196 -22.71 -0.64 -17.09
N VAL A 197 -23.20 0.33 -16.33
CA VAL A 197 -23.10 0.37 -14.87
C VAL A 197 -24.45 0.04 -14.30
N VAL A 198 -24.52 -1.01 -13.49
CA VAL A 198 -25.77 -1.56 -12.95
C VAL A 198 -25.74 -1.41 -11.46
N ASP A 199 -26.60 -0.55 -10.92
CA ASP A 199 -26.79 -0.43 -9.48
C ASP A 199 -27.57 -1.65 -8.96
N VAL A 200 -27.13 -2.20 -7.83
CA VAL A 200 -27.73 -3.37 -7.20
C VAL A 200 -28.30 -2.98 -5.85
N PRO A 201 -29.58 -2.54 -5.77
CA PRO A 201 -30.22 -2.25 -4.50
C PRO A 201 -30.29 -3.47 -3.59
N GLN A 202 -30.27 -3.24 -2.27
CA GLN A 202 -30.21 -4.31 -1.29
C GLN A 202 -31.39 -5.30 -1.33
N ASP A 203 -32.56 -4.84 -1.74
CA ASP A 203 -33.80 -5.62 -1.81
C ASP A 203 -34.03 -6.30 -3.18
N VAL A 204 -33.13 -6.07 -4.16
CA VAL A 204 -33.27 -6.61 -5.52
C VAL A 204 -32.41 -7.85 -5.70
N ASN A 205 -33.03 -8.97 -6.11
CA ASN A 205 -32.35 -10.23 -6.41
C ASN A 205 -32.31 -10.57 -7.92
N SER A 206 -32.95 -9.78 -8.77
CA SER A 206 -32.94 -9.99 -10.21
C SER A 206 -32.95 -8.65 -10.93
N ILE A 207 -32.08 -8.52 -11.93
CA ILE A 207 -31.88 -7.30 -12.73
C ILE A 207 -31.90 -7.69 -14.20
N VAL A 208 -32.54 -6.87 -15.03
CA VAL A 208 -32.50 -7.01 -16.50
C VAL A 208 -31.61 -5.92 -17.06
N VAL A 209 -30.65 -6.30 -17.89
CA VAL A 209 -29.72 -5.38 -18.57
C VAL A 209 -29.98 -5.46 -20.07
N THR A 210 -30.16 -4.32 -20.71
CA THR A 210 -30.51 -4.19 -22.13
C THR A 210 -29.42 -3.41 -22.88
N GLY A 211 -29.50 -3.39 -24.19
CA GLY A 211 -28.56 -2.63 -25.04
C GLY A 211 -28.52 -1.13 -24.74
N SER A 212 -29.62 -0.56 -24.24
CA SER A 212 -29.71 0.87 -23.88
C SER A 212 -28.92 1.24 -22.62
N ASP A 213 -28.51 0.26 -21.80
CA ASP A 213 -27.74 0.50 -20.59
C ASP A 213 -26.24 0.66 -20.89
N PHE A 214 -25.79 0.25 -22.07
CA PHE A 214 -24.39 0.34 -22.51
C PHE A 214 -24.06 1.70 -23.12
N VAL A 215 -24.06 2.72 -22.29
CA VAL A 215 -23.91 4.13 -22.75
C VAL A 215 -22.46 4.66 -22.60
N HIS A 216 -21.61 3.98 -21.88
CA HIS A 216 -20.26 4.43 -21.64
C HIS A 216 -19.29 3.84 -22.66
N GLN A 217 -18.63 4.71 -23.43
CA GLN A 217 -17.65 4.29 -24.42
C GLN A 217 -16.25 4.19 -23.83
N SER A 218 -15.52 3.15 -24.26
CA SER A 218 -14.12 3.00 -23.88
C SER A 218 -13.20 3.90 -24.71
N VAL A 219 -12.05 4.23 -24.13
CA VAL A 219 -10.89 4.80 -24.80
C VAL A 219 -9.76 3.76 -24.75
N ASN A 220 -9.11 3.53 -25.89
CA ASN A 220 -7.99 2.61 -25.96
C ASN A 220 -6.74 3.26 -25.34
N VAL A 221 -6.02 2.49 -24.51
CA VAL A 221 -4.71 2.90 -23.99
C VAL A 221 -3.65 2.50 -25.02
N PRO A 222 -2.89 3.47 -25.60
CA PRO A 222 -1.89 3.17 -26.61
C PRO A 222 -0.76 2.30 -26.06
N THR A 223 -0.55 1.15 -26.66
CA THR A 223 0.45 0.16 -26.18
C THR A 223 1.88 0.52 -26.55
N SER A 224 2.07 1.39 -27.55
CA SER A 224 3.40 1.86 -28.00
C SER A 224 4.17 2.66 -26.94
N GLN A 225 3.50 3.08 -25.87
CA GLN A 225 4.13 3.79 -24.76
C GLN A 225 4.80 2.86 -23.73
N PHE A 226 4.61 1.53 -23.82
CA PHE A 226 5.15 0.56 -22.88
C PHE A 226 6.35 -0.21 -23.44
N GLU A 227 7.24 -0.62 -22.56
CA GLU A 227 8.32 -1.53 -22.92
C GLU A 227 7.76 -2.92 -23.30
N ALA A 228 8.39 -3.58 -24.24
CA ALA A 228 8.05 -4.95 -24.59
C ALA A 228 8.23 -5.89 -23.38
N LYS A 229 7.34 -6.89 -23.26
CA LYS A 229 7.37 -7.90 -22.18
C LYS A 229 7.15 -7.33 -20.77
N THR A 230 6.40 -6.26 -20.67
CA THR A 230 5.88 -5.77 -19.38
C THR A 230 4.44 -6.20 -19.18
N ARG A 231 4.01 -6.33 -17.93
CA ARG A 231 2.59 -6.40 -17.60
C ARG A 231 2.06 -5.00 -17.39
N VAL A 232 0.88 -4.76 -17.88
CA VAL A 232 0.18 -3.47 -17.72
C VAL A 232 -1.21 -3.77 -17.17
N ASP A 233 -1.49 -3.24 -16.00
CA ASP A 233 -2.82 -3.25 -15.38
C ASP A 233 -3.39 -1.84 -15.46
N VAL A 234 -4.60 -1.70 -15.98
CA VAL A 234 -5.30 -0.42 -16.12
C VAL A 234 -6.59 -0.48 -15.33
N TYR A 235 -6.89 0.57 -14.59
CA TYR A 235 -8.09 0.66 -13.78
C TYR A 235 -8.55 2.10 -13.60
N GLY A 236 -9.85 2.27 -13.34
CA GLY A 236 -10.40 3.50 -12.79
C GLY A 236 -10.40 3.46 -11.27
N LEU A 237 -10.50 4.61 -10.64
CA LEU A 237 -10.77 4.73 -9.21
C LEU A 237 -12.13 5.38 -9.01
N ASP A 238 -12.89 4.91 -8.01
CA ASP A 238 -14.08 5.60 -7.54
C ASP A 238 -13.72 6.81 -6.65
N ASP A 239 -14.73 7.52 -6.17
CA ASP A 239 -14.56 8.71 -5.32
C ASP A 239 -13.89 8.37 -3.98
N ASP A 240 -14.02 7.12 -3.52
CA ASP A 240 -13.40 6.59 -2.30
C ASP A 240 -11.98 6.05 -2.55
N GLY A 241 -11.51 6.05 -3.80
CA GLY A 241 -10.19 5.56 -4.19
C GLY A 241 -10.12 4.04 -4.38
N ASN A 242 -11.23 3.32 -4.40
CA ASN A 242 -11.24 1.89 -4.67
C ASN A 242 -11.05 1.63 -6.17
N LYS A 243 -10.33 0.57 -6.48
CA LYS A 243 -10.16 0.14 -7.88
C LYS A 243 -11.48 -0.36 -8.47
N ILE A 244 -11.84 0.22 -9.58
CA ILE A 244 -12.95 -0.19 -10.42
C ILE A 244 -12.46 -0.40 -11.86
N LEU A 245 -13.21 -1.16 -12.66
CA LEU A 245 -12.94 -1.31 -14.10
C LEU A 245 -11.54 -1.87 -14.40
N GLU A 246 -10.99 -2.68 -13.52
CA GLU A 246 -9.65 -3.23 -13.69
C GLU A 246 -9.59 -4.17 -14.89
N ASN A 247 -8.65 -3.91 -15.79
CA ASN A 247 -8.29 -4.82 -16.86
C ASN A 247 -6.77 -4.89 -17.02
N PHE A 248 -6.28 -6.08 -17.32
CA PHE A 248 -4.84 -6.35 -17.38
C PHE A 248 -4.48 -7.19 -18.59
N GLU A 249 -3.26 -7.03 -19.07
CA GLU A 249 -2.68 -7.83 -20.13
C GLU A 249 -1.22 -8.16 -19.88
N TYR A 250 -0.83 -9.34 -20.33
CA TYR A 250 0.55 -9.78 -20.38
C TYR A 250 1.12 -9.55 -21.78
N SER A 251 2.10 -8.68 -21.91
CA SER A 251 2.84 -8.40 -23.13
C SER A 251 2.30 -7.28 -24.03
N ALA A 252 3.17 -6.34 -24.30
CA ALA A 252 2.89 -5.11 -25.01
C ALA A 252 2.56 -5.26 -26.52
N GLU A 253 2.64 -6.44 -27.11
CA GLU A 253 2.57 -6.56 -28.59
C GLU A 253 1.16 -6.53 -29.17
N GLN A 254 0.11 -6.78 -28.40
CA GLN A 254 -1.30 -6.70 -28.87
C GLN A 254 -2.30 -6.32 -27.77
N VAL A 255 -1.89 -5.46 -26.85
CA VAL A 255 -2.70 -5.11 -25.70
C VAL A 255 -3.86 -4.22 -26.10
N LYS A 256 -5.08 -4.61 -25.72
CA LYS A 256 -6.30 -3.83 -25.93
C LYS A 256 -6.84 -3.31 -24.60
N LEU A 257 -5.98 -2.62 -23.87
CA LEU A 257 -6.33 -2.00 -22.60
C LEU A 257 -7.27 -0.83 -22.86
N LYS A 258 -8.22 -0.64 -21.98
CA LYS A 258 -9.28 0.34 -22.12
C LYS A 258 -9.57 1.04 -20.80
N ILE A 259 -9.83 2.33 -20.90
CA ILE A 259 -10.38 3.14 -19.80
C ILE A 259 -11.76 3.63 -20.19
N TYR A 260 -12.53 4.07 -19.19
CA TYR A 260 -13.87 4.63 -19.35
C TYR A 260 -13.94 6.00 -18.67
N PRO A 261 -13.47 7.08 -19.33
CA PRO A 261 -13.38 8.41 -18.73
C PRO A 261 -14.71 8.99 -18.24
N SER A 262 -15.84 8.54 -18.82
CA SER A 262 -17.17 8.92 -18.39
C SER A 262 -17.61 8.31 -17.05
N ILE A 263 -16.88 7.31 -16.53
CA ILE A 263 -17.17 6.64 -15.26
C ILE A 263 -16.14 7.04 -14.20
N SER A 264 -14.88 7.06 -14.58
CA SER A 264 -13.80 7.48 -13.69
C SER A 264 -12.94 8.55 -14.36
N SER A 265 -12.83 9.71 -13.74
CA SER A 265 -11.87 10.74 -14.12
C SER A 265 -10.46 10.46 -13.62
N ASN A 266 -10.30 9.48 -12.73
CA ASN A 266 -9.04 9.09 -12.13
C ASN A 266 -8.64 7.69 -12.61
N ASN A 267 -8.12 7.61 -13.85
CA ASN A 267 -7.64 6.36 -14.43
C ASN A 267 -6.16 6.21 -14.18
N LYS A 268 -5.76 5.03 -13.72
CA LYS A 268 -4.37 4.68 -13.40
C LYS A 268 -3.93 3.47 -14.22
N LEU A 269 -2.62 3.38 -14.36
CA LEU A 269 -1.97 2.16 -14.81
C LEU A 269 -0.92 1.72 -13.78
N ASP A 270 -0.78 0.42 -13.62
CA ASP A 270 0.40 -0.20 -13.02
C ASP A 270 1.15 -0.91 -14.15
N ASN A 271 2.39 -0.48 -14.45
CA ASN A 271 3.24 -1.13 -15.43
C ASN A 271 4.46 -1.72 -14.74
N TYR A 272 4.72 -3.01 -14.94
CA TYR A 272 5.87 -3.65 -14.34
C TYR A 272 6.46 -4.77 -15.19
N LYS A 273 7.76 -4.97 -14.99
CA LYS A 273 8.57 -6.02 -15.60
C LYS A 273 9.01 -6.99 -14.52
N SER A 274 8.82 -8.27 -14.79
CA SER A 274 9.27 -9.33 -13.89
C SER A 274 10.33 -10.20 -14.56
N ILE A 275 11.34 -10.57 -13.79
CA ILE A 275 12.33 -11.58 -14.15
C ILE A 275 12.36 -12.66 -13.08
N SER A 276 12.73 -13.85 -13.49
CA SER A 276 12.84 -15.02 -12.62
C SER A 276 14.21 -15.65 -12.80
N PHE A 277 14.89 -15.94 -11.70
CA PHE A 277 16.24 -16.48 -11.71
C PHE A 277 16.51 -17.32 -10.46
N ALA A 278 17.58 -18.12 -10.47
CA ALA A 278 18.05 -18.86 -9.30
C ALA A 278 19.12 -18.04 -8.57
N HIS A 279 19.07 -18.02 -7.24
CA HIS A 279 20.08 -17.43 -6.38
C HIS A 279 20.25 -18.27 -5.11
N GLU A 280 21.46 -18.75 -4.85
CA GLU A 280 21.80 -19.55 -3.65
C GLU A 280 20.84 -20.70 -3.34
N GLY A 281 20.37 -21.42 -4.36
CA GLY A 281 19.45 -22.54 -4.21
C GLY A 281 17.98 -22.13 -4.03
N HIS A 282 17.67 -20.85 -4.17
CA HIS A 282 16.32 -20.31 -4.13
C HIS A 282 15.86 -19.88 -5.53
N HIS A 283 14.56 -19.99 -5.76
CA HIS A 283 13.89 -19.36 -6.91
C HIS A 283 13.50 -17.93 -6.52
N VAL A 284 14.03 -16.96 -7.24
CA VAL A 284 13.76 -15.54 -7.01
C VAL A 284 12.95 -14.97 -8.16
N ILE A 285 11.86 -14.29 -7.83
CA ILE A 285 11.10 -13.42 -8.75
C ILE A 285 11.40 -12.00 -8.35
N MET A 286 11.85 -11.18 -9.29
CA MET A 286 12.07 -9.76 -9.11
C MET A 286 11.21 -8.98 -10.08
N SER A 287 10.44 -8.03 -9.58
CA SER A 287 9.59 -7.15 -10.37
C SER A 287 9.98 -5.71 -10.10
N SER A 288 10.09 -4.89 -11.14
CA SER A 288 10.20 -3.45 -11.02
C SER A 288 9.05 -2.79 -11.75
N GLY A 289 8.42 -1.80 -11.16
CA GLY A 289 7.22 -1.21 -11.72
C GLY A 289 6.95 0.21 -11.26
N VAL A 290 5.98 0.80 -11.93
CA VAL A 290 5.45 2.13 -11.62
C VAL A 290 3.93 2.12 -11.71
N ARG A 291 3.33 2.95 -10.90
CA ARG A 291 1.96 3.42 -11.06
C ARG A 291 1.99 4.83 -11.62
N ALA A 292 1.15 5.11 -12.61
CA ALA A 292 1.07 6.44 -13.17
C ALA A 292 -0.38 6.81 -13.52
N GLN A 293 -0.66 8.11 -13.57
CA GLN A 293 -1.93 8.66 -14.02
C GLN A 293 -2.07 8.52 -15.53
N LEU A 294 -3.24 8.10 -15.99
CA LEU A 294 -3.65 8.18 -17.40
C LEU A 294 -4.50 9.44 -17.62
N ASP A 295 -4.29 10.09 -18.73
CA ASP A 295 -5.21 11.13 -19.17
C ASP A 295 -6.50 10.54 -19.82
N GLU A 296 -7.43 11.41 -20.21
CA GLU A 296 -8.70 10.99 -20.83
C GLU A 296 -8.51 10.27 -22.18
N MET A 297 -7.35 10.41 -22.80
CA MET A 297 -6.98 9.74 -24.06
C MET A 297 -6.19 8.43 -23.83
N GLY A 298 -6.03 8.01 -22.57
CA GLY A 298 -5.26 6.81 -22.20
C GLY A 298 -3.74 6.99 -22.33
N GLN A 299 -3.26 8.22 -22.39
CA GLN A 299 -1.83 8.50 -22.45
C GLN A 299 -1.24 8.62 -21.05
N VAL A 300 0.01 8.20 -20.92
CA VAL A 300 0.83 8.44 -19.75
C VAL A 300 2.08 9.23 -20.15
N THR A 301 2.50 10.16 -19.32
CA THR A 301 3.70 10.96 -19.60
C THR A 301 4.78 10.67 -18.58
N GLY A 302 6.01 10.53 -19.09
CA GLY A 302 7.22 10.66 -18.27
C GLY A 302 7.52 9.52 -17.29
N PHE A 303 6.95 8.31 -17.45
CA PHE A 303 7.31 7.22 -16.57
C PHE A 303 8.51 6.40 -17.11
N LYS A 304 9.35 5.98 -16.18
CA LYS A 304 10.43 5.03 -16.43
C LYS A 304 10.40 3.98 -15.32
N LEU A 305 10.52 2.69 -15.68
CA LEU A 305 10.62 1.63 -14.68
C LEU A 305 11.93 1.80 -13.88
N PRO A 306 11.91 1.56 -12.55
CA PRO A 306 13.14 1.48 -11.77
C PRO A 306 14.07 0.39 -12.31
N GLU A 307 15.36 0.66 -12.34
CA GLU A 307 16.37 -0.33 -12.71
C GLU A 307 16.61 -1.26 -11.51
N ALA A 308 16.24 -2.54 -11.65
CA ALA A 308 16.42 -3.54 -10.61
C ALA A 308 17.64 -4.43 -10.94
N SER A 309 18.55 -4.55 -9.97
CA SER A 309 19.72 -5.44 -10.08
C SER A 309 19.46 -6.78 -9.40
N THR A 310 19.90 -7.87 -10.02
CA THR A 310 19.86 -9.22 -9.41
C THR A 310 20.67 -9.31 -8.10
N GLU A 311 21.58 -8.38 -7.84
CA GLU A 311 22.33 -8.28 -6.58
C GLU A 311 21.44 -8.05 -5.35
N LEU A 312 20.25 -7.48 -5.56
CA LEU A 312 19.25 -7.33 -4.49
C LEU A 312 18.82 -8.67 -3.87
N ALA A 313 18.92 -9.79 -4.60
CA ALA A 313 18.66 -11.11 -4.05
C ALA A 313 19.62 -11.47 -2.91
N GLY A 314 20.90 -11.05 -3.01
CA GLY A 314 21.88 -11.23 -1.94
C GLY A 314 21.52 -10.43 -0.67
N GLN A 315 20.93 -9.25 -0.79
CA GLN A 315 20.43 -8.48 0.34
C GLN A 315 19.26 -9.20 1.03
N LEU A 316 18.35 -9.79 0.24
CA LEU A 316 17.23 -10.55 0.79
C LEU A 316 17.72 -11.82 1.51
N SER A 317 18.66 -12.58 0.93
CA SER A 317 19.29 -13.74 1.58
C SER A 317 20.01 -13.36 2.88
N SER A 318 20.72 -12.22 2.88
CA SER A 318 21.39 -11.71 4.08
C SER A 318 20.41 -11.35 5.19
N ALA A 319 19.27 -10.75 4.84
CA ALA A 319 18.22 -10.42 5.81
C ALA A 319 17.60 -11.68 6.45
N VAL A 320 17.35 -12.72 5.66
CA VAL A 320 16.87 -14.01 6.18
C VAL A 320 17.89 -14.61 7.14
N THR A 321 19.17 -14.64 6.74
CA THR A 321 20.26 -15.17 7.58
C THR A 321 20.42 -14.38 8.89
N ALA A 322 20.35 -13.05 8.83
CA ALA A 322 20.43 -12.19 10.01
C ALA A 322 19.27 -12.48 10.98
N LEU A 323 18.05 -12.65 10.46
CA LEU A 323 16.89 -12.99 11.27
C LEU A 323 17.03 -14.37 11.93
N GLU A 324 17.48 -15.38 11.19
CA GLU A 324 17.68 -16.75 11.69
C GLU A 324 18.80 -16.84 12.74
N GLN A 325 19.84 -16.02 12.61
CA GLN A 325 20.97 -15.97 13.53
C GLN A 325 20.77 -14.96 14.67
N GLU A 326 19.61 -14.33 14.71
CA GLU A 326 19.28 -13.29 15.69
C GLU A 326 20.31 -12.13 15.69
N GLN A 327 20.73 -11.68 14.52
CA GLN A 327 21.68 -10.62 14.29
C GLN A 327 21.01 -9.37 13.71
N THR A 328 21.71 -8.25 13.75
CA THR A 328 21.32 -7.04 13.03
C THR A 328 21.96 -7.04 11.65
N MET A 329 21.29 -6.39 10.68
CA MET A 329 21.81 -6.23 9.32
C MET A 329 21.65 -4.78 8.86
N ALA A 330 22.76 -4.12 8.52
CA ALA A 330 22.72 -2.82 7.87
C ALA A 330 22.38 -2.99 6.38
N TYR A 331 21.56 -2.08 5.87
CA TYR A 331 21.23 -2.02 4.44
C TYR A 331 21.20 -0.58 3.93
N ASP A 332 21.50 -0.41 2.63
CA ASP A 332 21.50 0.90 1.95
C ASP A 332 21.04 0.73 0.49
N PHE A 333 19.90 1.31 0.17
CA PHE A 333 19.28 1.30 -1.16
C PHE A 333 19.15 2.71 -1.76
N THR A 334 19.85 3.70 -1.21
CA THR A 334 19.72 5.12 -1.60
C THR A 334 20.09 5.40 -3.05
N ASP A 335 20.97 4.59 -3.64
CA ASP A 335 21.47 4.79 -5.00
C ASP A 335 20.66 4.07 -6.10
N LEU A 336 19.58 3.34 -5.73
CA LEU A 336 18.83 2.55 -6.71
C LEU A 336 17.93 3.40 -7.61
N ASP A 337 17.06 4.19 -7.01
CA ASP A 337 16.13 5.09 -7.72
C ASP A 337 15.69 6.19 -6.76
N ALA A 338 15.77 7.43 -7.18
CA ALA A 338 15.45 8.60 -6.33
C ALA A 338 14.00 8.65 -5.86
N ARG A 339 13.10 7.93 -6.53
CA ARG A 339 11.67 7.82 -6.12
C ARG A 339 11.45 6.84 -4.98
N ILE A 340 12.40 5.90 -4.75
CA ILE A 340 12.29 4.89 -3.70
C ILE A 340 12.71 5.50 -2.37
N GLN A 341 11.85 5.44 -1.36
CA GLN A 341 12.04 6.08 -0.05
C GLN A 341 11.91 5.13 1.12
N THR A 342 11.31 3.94 0.90
CA THR A 342 11.11 2.94 1.94
C THR A 342 11.58 1.56 1.52
N ALA A 343 12.02 0.79 2.52
CA ALA A 343 12.27 -0.64 2.40
C ALA A 343 11.34 -1.39 3.36
N SER A 344 10.63 -2.38 2.85
CA SER A 344 9.75 -3.25 3.63
C SER A 344 10.15 -4.70 3.41
N TRP A 345 10.49 -5.36 4.50
CA TRP A 345 10.86 -6.76 4.54
C TRP A 345 9.66 -7.57 5.01
N GLN A 346 9.37 -8.68 4.38
CA GLN A 346 8.33 -9.61 4.82
C GLN A 346 8.91 -11.00 4.98
N PHE A 347 8.72 -11.57 6.16
CA PHE A 347 9.14 -12.92 6.50
C PHE A 347 7.92 -13.75 6.87
N TYR A 348 7.91 -14.99 6.38
CA TYR A 348 6.96 -16.00 6.81
C TYR A 348 7.69 -16.97 7.71
N ILE A 349 7.23 -17.13 8.92
CA ILE A 349 7.86 -17.99 9.93
C ILE A 349 6.87 -19.07 10.28
N GLU A 350 7.25 -20.31 10.01
CA GLU A 350 6.46 -21.50 10.29
C GLU A 350 6.87 -22.10 11.61
N GLY A 351 5.90 -22.45 12.43
CA GLY A 351 6.09 -23.03 13.75
C GLY A 351 4.79 -23.66 14.25
N THR A 352 4.58 -23.68 15.56
CA THR A 352 3.31 -24.04 16.17
C THR A 352 2.19 -23.07 15.80
N GLU A 353 2.55 -21.84 15.47
CA GLU A 353 1.72 -20.79 14.94
C GLU A 353 2.43 -20.18 13.70
N SER A 354 1.71 -19.95 12.62
CA SER A 354 2.25 -19.24 11.45
C SER A 354 2.33 -17.75 11.74
N ILE A 355 3.49 -17.15 11.43
CA ILE A 355 3.74 -15.73 11.62
C ILE A 355 4.10 -15.09 10.27
N LYS A 356 3.41 -14.00 9.94
CA LYS A 356 3.73 -13.12 8.83
C LYS A 356 4.25 -11.80 9.40
N TRP A 357 5.53 -11.55 9.27
CA TRP A 357 6.18 -10.40 9.87
C TRP A 357 6.65 -9.40 8.82
N ASN A 358 6.08 -8.20 8.85
CA ASN A 358 6.46 -7.09 7.99
C ASN A 358 7.29 -6.09 8.79
N ILE A 359 8.46 -5.73 8.30
CA ILE A 359 9.35 -4.73 8.91
C ILE A 359 9.56 -3.62 7.89
N ALA A 360 9.16 -2.40 8.20
CA ALA A 360 9.28 -1.26 7.30
C ALA A 360 10.12 -0.14 7.91
N GLY A 361 11.05 0.37 7.12
CA GLY A 361 11.95 1.46 7.48
C GLY A 361 12.34 2.33 6.28
N SER A 362 13.28 3.24 6.47
CA SER A 362 13.86 4.03 5.38
C SER A 362 14.66 3.14 4.42
N VAL A 363 15.01 3.67 3.25
CA VAL A 363 15.88 2.97 2.26
C VAL A 363 17.30 2.69 2.78
N LYS A 364 17.69 3.36 3.86
CA LYS A 364 18.97 3.14 4.55
C LYS A 364 18.71 3.08 6.04
N SER A 365 18.98 1.93 6.64
CA SER A 365 18.78 1.69 8.06
C SER A 365 19.48 0.40 8.50
N VAL A 366 19.19 -0.01 9.73
CA VAL A 366 19.60 -1.30 10.29
C VAL A 366 18.35 -2.12 10.55
N LEU A 367 18.29 -3.34 10.03
CA LEU A 367 17.28 -4.32 10.42
C LEU A 367 17.64 -4.82 11.82
N PRO A 368 16.87 -4.41 12.87
CA PRO A 368 17.20 -4.75 14.24
C PRO A 368 16.75 -6.16 14.60
N LYS A 369 17.35 -6.73 15.64
CA LYS A 369 16.83 -7.92 16.30
C LYS A 369 15.65 -7.53 17.20
N LEU A 370 14.42 -7.52 16.67
CA LEU A 370 13.25 -7.25 17.49
C LEU A 370 12.81 -8.49 18.27
N THR A 371 12.45 -8.28 19.53
CA THR A 371 11.84 -9.30 20.41
C THR A 371 10.50 -8.79 20.92
N PHE A 372 9.55 -9.68 21.21
CA PHE A 372 8.15 -9.33 21.50
C PHE A 372 7.71 -9.66 22.93
N GLY A 373 8.63 -10.00 23.81
CA GLY A 373 8.32 -10.40 25.18
C GLY A 373 7.36 -11.60 25.22
N ASP A 374 6.37 -11.52 26.12
CA ASP A 374 5.36 -12.58 26.27
C ASP A 374 4.23 -12.53 25.23
N VAL A 375 4.19 -11.51 24.37
CA VAL A 375 3.13 -11.33 23.38
C VAL A 375 3.27 -12.31 22.21
N VAL A 376 4.50 -12.50 21.72
CA VAL A 376 4.83 -13.45 20.65
C VAL A 376 6.17 -14.10 20.95
N SER A 377 6.18 -15.42 20.97
CA SER A 377 7.42 -16.19 20.93
C SER A 377 7.74 -16.55 19.49
N LEU A 378 8.79 -15.94 18.95
CA LEU A 378 9.29 -16.38 17.64
C LEU A 378 9.83 -17.81 17.79
N PRO A 379 9.45 -18.72 16.87
CA PRO A 379 10.02 -20.07 16.90
C PRO A 379 11.54 -19.99 16.68
N THR A 380 12.29 -20.78 17.41
CA THR A 380 13.75 -20.93 17.24
C THR A 380 14.12 -21.66 15.94
N GLN A 381 13.14 -22.03 15.12
CA GLN A 381 13.31 -22.74 13.88
C GLN A 381 13.26 -21.79 12.70
N LYS A 382 13.88 -22.21 11.63
CA LYS A 382 14.13 -21.48 10.39
C LYS A 382 12.97 -20.66 9.89
N VAL A 383 13.27 -19.45 9.39
CA VAL A 383 12.37 -18.67 8.53
C VAL A 383 11.86 -19.56 7.41
N SER A 384 10.56 -19.53 7.17
CA SER A 384 9.95 -20.37 6.16
C SER A 384 10.44 -20.00 4.75
N TYR A 385 10.11 -20.87 3.84
CA TYR A 385 10.51 -20.85 2.44
C TYR A 385 10.21 -19.57 1.66
N ARG A 386 9.53 -18.59 2.28
CA ARG A 386 9.16 -17.32 1.63
C ARG A 386 9.71 -16.12 2.37
N SER A 387 10.37 -15.24 1.62
CA SER A 387 10.74 -13.91 2.08
C SER A 387 10.56 -12.91 0.95
N HIS A 388 10.18 -11.69 1.30
CA HIS A 388 9.98 -10.63 0.34
C HIS A 388 10.72 -9.37 0.75
N LEU A 389 11.17 -8.60 -0.25
CA LEU A 389 11.65 -7.23 -0.09
C LEU A 389 10.85 -6.35 -1.05
N LEU A 390 10.21 -5.33 -0.52
CA LEU A 390 9.56 -4.27 -1.29
C LEU A 390 10.28 -2.95 -1.03
N LEU A 391 10.85 -2.40 -2.07
CA LEU A 391 11.42 -1.07 -2.11
C LEU A 391 10.43 -0.17 -2.84
N SER A 392 10.02 0.94 -2.25
CA SER A 392 8.93 1.73 -2.82
C SER A 392 8.94 3.19 -2.42
N GLY A 393 8.23 3.99 -3.20
CA GLY A 393 8.00 5.39 -2.88
C GLY A 393 6.95 6.04 -3.77
N TYR A 394 6.31 7.05 -3.22
CA TYR A 394 5.32 7.87 -3.92
C TYR A 394 5.99 9.12 -4.49
N ASP A 395 5.58 9.50 -5.70
CA ASP A 395 6.05 10.74 -6.31
C ASP A 395 5.60 11.95 -5.49
N GLY A 396 6.54 12.90 -5.29
CA GLY A 396 6.31 14.08 -4.47
C GLY A 396 6.30 13.87 -2.95
N ALA A 397 6.50 12.64 -2.46
CA ALA A 397 6.66 12.40 -1.02
C ALA A 397 8.03 12.91 -0.52
N PRO A 398 8.11 13.38 0.75
CA PRO A 398 9.38 13.72 1.38
C PRO A 398 10.38 12.55 1.38
N SER A 399 11.68 12.87 1.29
CA SER A 399 12.73 11.84 1.26
C SER A 399 13.10 11.30 2.64
N ASP A 400 12.74 12.01 3.72
CA ASP A 400 12.92 11.51 5.08
C ASP A 400 11.75 10.59 5.47
N ILE A 401 12.02 9.61 6.31
CA ILE A 401 11.05 8.56 6.64
C ILE A 401 9.83 9.08 7.39
N GLU A 402 9.97 10.13 8.19
CA GLU A 402 8.88 10.72 8.96
C GLU A 402 7.94 11.52 8.07
N GLY A 403 8.52 12.40 7.25
CA GLY A 403 7.76 13.14 6.25
C GLY A 403 7.05 12.20 5.28
N TYR A 404 7.72 11.12 4.86
CA TYR A 404 7.13 10.07 4.01
C TYR A 404 5.91 9.42 4.68
N ARG A 405 6.04 8.99 5.94
CA ARG A 405 4.92 8.39 6.70
C ARG A 405 3.75 9.35 6.86
N GLY A 406 4.06 10.60 7.22
CA GLY A 406 3.04 11.65 7.31
C GLY A 406 2.35 11.93 5.97
N TYR A 407 3.10 11.86 4.86
CA TYR A 407 2.55 11.97 3.51
C TYR A 407 1.62 10.79 3.20
N VAL A 408 2.07 9.56 3.46
CA VAL A 408 1.26 8.35 3.26
C VAL A 408 0.02 8.40 4.13
N TYR A 409 0.12 8.73 5.42
CA TYR A 409 -1.02 8.86 6.33
C TYR A 409 -2.07 9.84 5.82
N LYS A 410 -1.65 11.05 5.42
CA LYS A 410 -2.56 12.09 4.92
C LYS A 410 -3.19 11.79 3.57
N ASN A 411 -2.57 10.92 2.81
CA ASN A 411 -3.00 10.55 1.46
C ASN A 411 -3.39 9.07 1.34
N LEU A 412 -3.66 8.38 2.46
CA LEU A 412 -3.93 6.94 2.46
C LEU A 412 -5.18 6.59 1.66
N ASP A 413 -6.25 7.37 1.82
CA ASP A 413 -7.46 7.26 1.01
C ASP A 413 -7.19 7.59 -0.46
N LYS A 414 -6.04 8.20 -0.75
CA LYS A 414 -5.52 8.55 -2.08
C LYS A 414 -4.28 7.77 -2.48
N SER A 415 -3.85 6.76 -1.72
CA SER A 415 -2.65 5.98 -2.03
C SER A 415 -2.74 5.31 -3.41
N ASN A 416 -3.93 4.91 -3.82
CA ASN A 416 -4.19 4.44 -5.17
C ASN A 416 -4.20 5.58 -6.22
N GLN A 417 -4.28 6.83 -5.81
CA GLN A 417 -4.31 8.01 -6.68
C GLN A 417 -2.93 8.61 -6.94
N SER A 418 -1.92 8.30 -6.11
CA SER A 418 -0.57 8.84 -6.26
C SER A 418 0.28 7.99 -7.18
N ASP A 419 1.13 8.64 -7.95
CA ASP A 419 2.15 7.95 -8.74
C ASP A 419 3.13 7.27 -7.79
N TYR A 420 3.57 6.06 -8.16
CA TYR A 420 4.26 5.15 -7.27
C TYR A 420 5.31 4.35 -8.01
N ALA A 421 6.51 4.24 -7.46
CA ALA A 421 7.59 3.42 -8.00
C ALA A 421 7.93 2.29 -7.03
N PHE A 422 8.23 1.10 -7.54
CA PHE A 422 8.60 -0.03 -6.69
C PHE A 422 9.60 -0.99 -7.34
N ILE A 423 10.37 -1.67 -6.49
CA ILE A 423 11.10 -2.89 -6.80
C ILE A 423 10.66 -3.93 -5.77
N PHE A 424 10.18 -5.06 -6.24
CA PHE A 424 9.71 -6.16 -5.40
C PHE A 424 10.52 -7.43 -5.68
N LEU A 425 10.98 -8.07 -4.63
CA LEU A 425 11.64 -9.38 -4.69
C LEU A 425 10.84 -10.39 -3.86
N SER A 426 10.69 -11.57 -4.40
CA SER A 426 10.14 -12.73 -3.69
C SER A 426 11.10 -13.90 -3.84
N SER A 427 11.55 -14.44 -2.74
CA SER A 427 12.41 -15.63 -2.70
C SER A 427 11.63 -16.83 -2.15
N ARG A 428 11.81 -17.99 -2.79
CA ARG A 428 11.25 -19.29 -2.35
C ARG A 428 12.30 -20.36 -2.47
N THR A 429 12.33 -21.31 -1.55
CA THR A 429 13.20 -22.48 -1.67
C THR A 429 12.82 -23.33 -2.88
N THR A 430 13.79 -23.77 -3.66
CA THR A 430 13.55 -24.65 -4.81
C THR A 430 13.03 -26.01 -4.35
N GLY A 431 11.89 -26.43 -4.88
CA GLY A 431 11.26 -27.74 -4.59
C GLY A 431 9.81 -27.67 -4.10
N GLU A 432 9.28 -26.46 -3.82
CA GLU A 432 7.85 -26.32 -3.53
C GLU A 432 7.03 -26.04 -4.79
N PRO A 433 5.79 -26.57 -4.87
CA PRO A 433 4.92 -26.30 -6.00
C PRO A 433 4.57 -24.81 -6.10
N ILE A 434 4.59 -24.29 -7.31
CA ILE A 434 4.04 -22.96 -7.64
C ILE A 434 2.51 -23.11 -7.52
N LEU A 435 1.92 -22.59 -6.46
CA LEU A 435 0.46 -22.47 -6.32
C LEU A 435 -0.04 -21.26 -7.11
#